data_e7ccc9c11cc04a6eeaf330e1e7911451
#
_entry.id   e7ccc9c11cc04a6eeaf330e1e7911451
#
_cell.length_a   1.000
_cell.length_b   1.000
_cell.length_c   1.000
_cell.angle_alpha   90.00
_cell.angle_beta   90.00
_cell.angle_gamma   90.00
#
_symmetry.space_group_name_H-M   'P 1'
#
loop_
_entity.id
_entity.type
_entity.pdbx_description
1 polymer ?
#
loop_
_entity_poly.entity_id
_entity_poly.type
_entity_poly.pdbx_seq_one_letter_code
_entity_poly.pdbx_strand_id
1 'polypeptide(L)'
;VSVYDERKKIVDSYLSELGAKVIKEDRILPYSLRYEIQYDKDLMEFSQKIESVEGVEILSMGKSLEVIKDLGNAEVVCNRYNLDKVVGTHAIGHARMATESGVDIKSAHPFWGYPFSDVSVVHNGQLTNYWNNRRVLENKGMRFMSECDSELIAVYLAEKMRNGATLEEGMKESLVGLDLSLIHISEPTRRRT
;
A
#
# COMPACT_ATOMS: atom_id res chain seq x y z
N VAL A 1 8.52 -7.63 -28.02
CA VAL A 1 8.63 -6.78 -26.81
C VAL A 1 7.39 -7.03 -25.98
N SER A 2 7.53 -7.32 -24.70
CA SER A 2 6.36 -7.54 -23.85
C SER A 2 5.70 -6.21 -23.51
N VAL A 3 4.39 -6.23 -23.20
CA VAL A 3 3.64 -5.06 -22.74
C VAL A 3 4.30 -4.44 -21.48
N TYR A 4 4.89 -5.28 -20.64
CA TYR A 4 5.61 -4.82 -19.43
C TYR A 4 6.89 -4.05 -19.77
N ASP A 5 7.60 -4.43 -20.82
CA ASP A 5 8.83 -3.73 -21.23
C ASP A 5 8.51 -2.37 -21.88
N GLU A 6 7.39 -2.24 -22.57
CA GLU A 6 6.92 -0.97 -23.12
C GLU A 6 6.54 -0.01 -22.01
N ARG A 7 5.75 -0.48 -21.03
CA ARG A 7 5.37 0.32 -19.86
C ARG A 7 6.60 0.74 -19.05
N LYS A 8 7.55 -0.18 -18.85
CA LYS A 8 8.81 0.14 -18.17
C LYS A 8 9.54 1.28 -18.84
N LYS A 9 9.68 1.29 -20.17
CA LYS A 9 10.35 2.37 -20.90
C LYS A 9 9.69 3.74 -20.66
N ILE A 10 8.35 3.77 -20.59
CA ILE A 10 7.62 5.00 -20.30
C ILE A 10 7.89 5.45 -18.87
N VAL A 11 7.86 4.51 -17.90
CA VAL A 11 8.19 4.79 -16.51
C VAL A 11 9.61 5.35 -16.39
N ASP A 12 10.59 4.73 -17.03
CA ASP A 12 12.00 5.19 -17.01
C ASP A 12 12.13 6.61 -17.60
N SER A 13 11.37 6.94 -18.64
CA SER A 13 11.31 8.28 -19.19
C SER A 13 10.75 9.28 -18.18
N TYR A 14 9.65 8.91 -17.49
CA TYR A 14 9.02 9.76 -16.50
C TYR A 14 9.89 9.95 -15.24
N LEU A 15 10.61 8.91 -14.81
CA LEU A 15 11.59 9.05 -13.73
C LEU A 15 12.65 10.12 -14.08
N SER A 16 13.13 10.10 -15.32
CA SER A 16 14.10 11.08 -15.82
C SER A 16 13.50 12.49 -15.93
N GLU A 17 12.27 12.64 -16.42
CA GLU A 17 11.56 13.92 -16.50
C GLU A 17 11.34 14.54 -15.13
N LEU A 18 10.99 13.73 -14.14
CA LEU A 18 10.79 14.16 -12.75
C LEU A 18 12.11 14.52 -12.05
N GLY A 19 13.23 14.15 -12.66
CA GLY A 19 14.57 14.36 -12.08
C GLY A 19 14.91 13.33 -11.00
N ALA A 20 14.22 12.20 -10.97
CA ALA A 20 14.53 11.09 -10.09
C ALA A 20 15.81 10.38 -10.57
N LYS A 21 16.81 10.29 -9.69
CA LYS A 21 18.03 9.56 -9.99
C LYS A 21 17.87 8.10 -9.57
N VAL A 22 17.80 7.21 -10.55
CA VAL A 22 17.77 5.77 -10.29
C VAL A 22 19.15 5.31 -9.81
N ILE A 23 19.20 4.73 -8.61
CA ILE A 23 20.40 4.16 -8.01
C ILE A 23 20.47 2.67 -8.33
N LYS A 24 19.34 1.98 -8.19
CA LYS A 24 19.22 0.55 -8.40
C LYS A 24 17.86 0.21 -8.97
N GLU A 25 17.83 -0.79 -9.82
CA GLU A 25 16.60 -1.40 -10.36
C GLU A 25 16.70 -2.90 -10.16
N ASP A 26 15.66 -3.48 -9.59
CA ASP A 26 15.48 -4.91 -9.46
C ASP A 26 14.16 -5.31 -10.15
N ARG A 27 14.24 -6.21 -11.14
CA ARG A 27 13.05 -6.85 -11.70
C ARG A 27 12.82 -8.16 -10.96
N ILE A 28 11.87 -8.16 -10.03
CA ILE A 28 11.56 -9.34 -9.22
C ILE A 28 10.73 -10.32 -10.06
N LEU A 29 9.73 -9.78 -10.78
CA LEU A 29 8.85 -10.53 -11.68
C LEU A 29 8.67 -9.76 -12.99
N PRO A 30 8.17 -10.37 -14.07
CA PRO A 30 7.92 -9.67 -15.31
C PRO A 30 7.08 -8.40 -15.15
N TYR A 31 6.15 -8.41 -14.20
CA TYR A 31 5.22 -7.31 -13.89
C TYR A 31 5.56 -6.55 -12.60
N SER A 32 6.60 -6.92 -11.88
CA SER A 32 6.97 -6.30 -10.61
C SER A 32 8.40 -5.76 -10.65
N LEU A 33 8.50 -4.44 -10.52
CA LEU A 33 9.76 -3.71 -10.53
C LEU A 33 9.96 -3.01 -9.20
N ARG A 34 11.18 -3.00 -8.72
CA ARG A 34 11.62 -2.24 -7.57
C ARG A 34 12.69 -1.26 -8.01
N TYR A 35 12.47 0.01 -7.69
CA TYR A 35 13.45 1.07 -7.93
C TYR A 35 13.95 1.63 -6.61
N GLU A 36 15.25 1.73 -6.48
CA GLU A 36 15.87 2.58 -5.48
C GLU A 36 16.25 3.90 -6.16
N ILE A 37 15.65 4.99 -5.69
CA ILE A 37 15.77 6.29 -6.33
C ILE A 37 16.19 7.35 -5.31
N GLN A 38 16.92 8.37 -5.78
CA GLN A 38 17.10 9.61 -5.06
C GLN A 38 16.13 10.65 -5.61
N TYR A 39 15.20 11.10 -4.77
CA TYR A 39 14.17 12.06 -5.12
C TYR A 39 13.77 12.86 -3.87
N ASP A 40 13.70 14.19 -4.00
CA ASP A 40 13.50 15.12 -2.88
C ASP A 40 12.33 16.10 -3.09
N LYS A 41 11.55 15.88 -4.17
CA LYS A 41 10.41 16.73 -4.52
C LYS A 41 9.08 16.10 -4.06
N ASP A 42 7.98 16.63 -4.56
CA ASP A 42 6.63 16.21 -4.21
C ASP A 42 6.34 14.77 -4.61
N LEU A 43 6.02 13.93 -3.62
CA LEU A 43 5.71 12.51 -3.83
C LEU A 43 4.33 12.30 -4.46
N MET A 44 3.41 13.26 -4.32
CA MET A 44 2.09 13.17 -4.94
C MET A 44 2.21 13.39 -6.44
N GLU A 45 2.91 14.44 -6.87
CA GLU A 45 3.20 14.70 -8.28
C GLU A 45 3.93 13.51 -8.92
N PHE A 46 4.96 13.00 -8.22
CA PHE A 46 5.68 11.82 -8.63
C PHE A 46 4.76 10.62 -8.88
N SER A 47 3.94 10.28 -7.90
CA SER A 47 3.05 9.14 -7.99
C SER A 47 2.03 9.28 -9.11
N GLN A 48 1.41 10.46 -9.22
CA GLN A 48 0.43 10.75 -10.27
C GLN A 48 1.04 10.61 -11.67
N LYS A 49 2.26 11.11 -11.86
CA LYS A 49 2.97 11.01 -13.14
C LYS A 49 3.27 9.56 -13.50
N ILE A 50 3.82 8.78 -12.57
CA ILE A 50 4.15 7.37 -12.83
C ILE A 50 2.90 6.55 -13.10
N GLU A 51 1.85 6.74 -12.32
CA GLU A 51 0.59 5.99 -12.46
C GLU A 51 -0.31 6.50 -13.59
N SER A 52 0.07 7.59 -14.26
CA SER A 52 -0.57 7.99 -15.52
C SER A 52 -0.29 7.00 -16.67
N VAL A 53 0.69 6.13 -16.49
CA VAL A 53 0.94 5.02 -17.43
C VAL A 53 -0.09 3.93 -17.21
N GLU A 54 -0.90 3.65 -18.21
CA GLU A 54 -1.97 2.66 -18.11
C GLU A 54 -1.45 1.30 -17.64
N GLY A 55 -2.03 0.78 -16.56
CA GLY A 55 -1.68 -0.51 -15.96
C GLY A 55 -0.36 -0.51 -15.19
N VAL A 56 0.12 0.67 -14.79
CA VAL A 56 1.22 0.83 -13.84
C VAL A 56 0.65 1.35 -12.52
N GLU A 57 1.07 0.75 -11.43
CA GLU A 57 0.64 1.09 -10.06
C GLU A 57 1.84 1.07 -9.13
N ILE A 58 1.87 2.04 -8.23
CA ILE A 58 2.85 2.10 -7.15
C ILE A 58 2.25 1.39 -5.94
N LEU A 59 2.86 0.28 -5.53
CA LEU A 59 2.42 -0.48 -4.37
C LEU A 59 2.84 0.17 -3.05
N SER A 60 4.00 0.81 -3.04
CA SER A 60 4.50 1.59 -1.90
C SER A 60 5.66 2.50 -2.29
N MET A 61 5.85 3.54 -1.49
CA MET A 61 7.07 4.33 -1.47
C MET A 61 7.54 4.47 -0.01
N GLY A 62 8.83 4.33 0.21
CA GLY A 62 9.39 4.47 1.54
C GLY A 62 10.91 4.50 1.54
N LYS A 63 11.47 5.01 2.63
CA LYS A 63 12.91 4.96 2.91
C LYS A 63 13.28 3.68 3.64
N SER A 64 12.36 3.15 4.43
CA SER A 64 12.53 1.99 5.30
C SER A 64 11.41 0.95 5.19
N LEU A 65 10.32 1.27 4.49
CA LEU A 65 9.18 0.38 4.28
C LEU A 65 9.18 -0.15 2.85
N GLU A 66 8.98 -1.45 2.71
CA GLU A 66 8.68 -2.11 1.45
C GLU A 66 7.39 -2.91 1.58
N VAL A 67 6.47 -2.74 0.65
CA VAL A 67 5.23 -3.54 0.57
C VAL A 67 5.39 -4.59 -0.51
N ILE A 68 5.26 -5.84 -0.10
CA ILE A 68 5.23 -6.98 -1.01
C ILE A 68 3.85 -7.62 -0.89
N LYS A 69 3.13 -7.67 -1.99
CA LYS A 69 1.82 -8.32 -2.06
C LYS A 69 1.59 -8.97 -3.42
N ASP A 70 0.97 -10.14 -3.38
CA ASP A 70 0.64 -10.90 -4.58
C ASP A 70 -0.50 -11.88 -4.29
N LEU A 71 -0.98 -12.54 -5.34
CA LEU A 71 -1.94 -13.62 -5.25
C LEU A 71 -1.26 -14.95 -4.94
N GLY A 72 -1.83 -15.70 -4.02
CA GLY A 72 -1.34 -17.01 -3.60
C GLY A 72 -1.32 -17.16 -2.08
N ASN A 73 -0.94 -18.32 -1.62
CA ASN A 73 -0.70 -18.55 -0.19
C ASN A 73 0.67 -17.97 0.23
N ALA A 74 0.91 -17.89 1.54
CA ALA A 74 2.12 -17.30 2.09
C ALA A 74 3.41 -17.97 1.55
N GLU A 75 3.41 -19.28 1.37
CA GLU A 75 4.57 -20.03 0.85
C GLU A 75 4.89 -19.65 -0.60
N VAL A 76 3.86 -19.55 -1.45
CA VAL A 76 4.01 -19.13 -2.85
C VAL A 76 4.57 -17.73 -2.94
N VAL A 77 4.06 -16.79 -2.17
CA VAL A 77 4.54 -15.40 -2.15
C VAL A 77 5.96 -15.33 -1.58
N CYS A 78 6.24 -16.05 -0.48
CA CYS A 78 7.57 -16.12 0.11
C CYS A 78 8.62 -16.59 -0.91
N ASN A 79 8.35 -17.70 -1.59
CA ASN A 79 9.27 -18.27 -2.59
C ASN A 79 9.44 -17.35 -3.82
N ARG A 80 8.33 -16.74 -4.28
CA ARG A 80 8.35 -15.86 -5.45
C ARG A 80 9.18 -14.60 -5.25
N TYR A 81 9.13 -14.02 -4.06
CA TYR A 81 9.81 -12.78 -3.71
C TYR A 81 11.07 -12.99 -2.86
N ASN A 82 11.47 -14.24 -2.60
CA ASN A 82 12.60 -14.60 -1.74
C ASN A 82 12.53 -13.90 -0.36
N LEU A 83 11.37 -13.94 0.28
CA LEU A 83 11.15 -13.25 1.56
C LEU A 83 12.03 -13.78 2.69
N ASP A 84 12.51 -15.01 2.57
CA ASP A 84 13.49 -15.63 3.46
C ASP A 84 14.83 -14.88 3.51
N LYS A 85 15.12 -14.07 2.48
CA LYS A 85 16.34 -13.26 2.37
C LYS A 85 16.14 -11.80 2.78
N VAL A 86 14.90 -11.39 3.02
CA VAL A 86 14.59 -10.02 3.42
C VAL A 86 14.98 -9.81 4.88
N VAL A 87 15.76 -8.77 5.13
CA VAL A 87 16.18 -8.39 6.48
C VAL A 87 15.46 -7.11 6.88
N GLY A 88 14.78 -7.15 8.02
CA GLY A 88 14.05 -6.02 8.55
C GLY A 88 13.95 -6.09 10.07
N THR A 89 13.66 -4.96 10.71
CA THR A 89 13.46 -4.88 12.17
C THR A 89 12.04 -5.27 12.57
N HIS A 90 11.06 -5.00 11.70
CA HIS A 90 9.65 -5.27 11.93
C HIS A 90 9.00 -5.75 10.62
N ALA A 91 7.98 -6.56 10.74
CA ALA A 91 7.14 -6.96 9.63
C ALA A 91 5.67 -7.00 10.05
N ILE A 92 4.80 -6.54 9.18
CA ILE A 92 3.36 -6.73 9.28
C ILE A 92 2.90 -7.51 8.06
N GLY A 93 1.93 -8.37 8.21
CA GLY A 93 1.46 -9.21 7.12
C GLY A 93 0.02 -9.66 7.32
N HIS A 94 -0.64 -9.97 6.21
CA HIS A 94 -2.02 -10.44 6.22
C HIS A 94 -2.23 -11.43 5.07
N ALA A 95 -2.87 -12.55 5.37
CA ALA A 95 -3.38 -13.50 4.37
C ALA A 95 -4.90 -13.30 4.27
N ARG A 96 -5.34 -12.71 3.16
CA ARG A 96 -6.75 -12.42 2.92
C ARG A 96 -7.41 -13.55 2.13
N MET A 97 -8.53 -14.04 2.62
CA MET A 97 -9.46 -14.81 1.82
C MET A 97 -10.55 -13.85 1.31
N ALA A 98 -10.66 -13.70 -0.01
CA ALA A 98 -11.67 -12.83 -0.59
C ALA A 98 -13.06 -13.43 -0.43
N THR A 99 -13.97 -12.65 0.16
CA THR A 99 -15.37 -13.05 0.35
C THR A 99 -16.35 -12.16 -0.43
N GLU A 100 -16.08 -10.86 -0.50
CA GLU A 100 -17.02 -9.88 -1.05
C GLU A 100 -16.43 -8.98 -2.13
N SER A 101 -15.10 -8.84 -2.22
CA SER A 101 -14.44 -8.04 -3.24
C SER A 101 -13.57 -8.88 -4.15
N GLY A 102 -13.23 -8.34 -5.32
CA GLY A 102 -12.43 -9.01 -6.33
C GLY A 102 -11.11 -9.59 -5.80
N VAL A 103 -10.69 -10.70 -6.40
CA VAL A 103 -9.39 -11.33 -6.11
C VAL A 103 -8.37 -10.72 -7.03
N ASP A 104 -7.75 -9.64 -6.60
CA ASP A 104 -6.67 -8.96 -7.30
C ASP A 104 -5.57 -8.49 -6.34
N ILE A 105 -4.42 -8.12 -6.89
CA ILE A 105 -3.28 -7.65 -6.10
C ILE A 105 -3.59 -6.31 -5.42
N LYS A 106 -4.41 -5.45 -6.03
CA LYS A 106 -4.77 -4.14 -5.46
C LYS A 106 -5.52 -4.29 -4.15
N SER A 107 -6.43 -5.25 -4.11
CA SER A 107 -7.27 -5.56 -2.94
C SER A 107 -6.55 -6.39 -1.88
N ALA A 108 -5.31 -6.82 -2.13
CA ALA A 108 -4.50 -7.51 -1.13
C ALA A 108 -3.88 -6.52 -0.15
N HIS A 109 -3.70 -6.95 1.10
CA HIS A 109 -2.94 -6.21 2.11
C HIS A 109 -1.43 -6.39 1.92
N PRO A 110 -0.60 -5.46 2.42
CA PRO A 110 -0.94 -4.19 3.09
C PRO A 110 -1.44 -3.11 2.12
N PHE A 111 -2.11 -2.09 2.68
CA PHE A 111 -2.49 -0.87 1.94
C PHE A 111 -1.53 0.26 2.26
N TRP A 112 -1.03 0.92 1.24
CA TRP A 112 -0.15 2.06 1.37
C TRP A 112 -0.92 3.34 1.68
N GLY A 113 -0.42 4.15 2.64
CA GLY A 113 -0.97 5.47 2.97
C GLY A 113 -0.55 6.56 1.98
N TYR A 114 -1.02 6.45 0.76
CA TYR A 114 -0.71 7.35 -0.35
C TYR A 114 -0.98 8.83 -0.03
N PRO A 115 -0.06 9.77 -0.33
CA PRO A 115 1.25 9.61 -0.97
C PRO A 115 2.43 9.58 0.04
N PHE A 116 2.19 9.29 1.31
CA PHE A 116 3.21 9.37 2.35
C PHE A 116 4.17 8.18 2.31
N SER A 117 5.46 8.47 2.43
CA SER A 117 6.47 7.42 2.58
C SER A 117 6.33 6.71 3.93
N ASP A 118 6.69 5.44 3.94
CA ASP A 118 6.80 4.63 5.17
C ASP A 118 5.49 4.45 5.98
N VAL A 119 4.33 4.57 5.33
CA VAL A 119 3.02 4.32 5.96
C VAL A 119 2.30 3.18 5.26
N SER A 120 2.00 2.12 5.98
CA SER A 120 1.15 1.03 5.48
C SER A 120 0.26 0.45 6.57
N VAL A 121 -0.85 -0.15 6.16
CA VAL A 121 -1.87 -0.68 7.05
C VAL A 121 -2.22 -2.12 6.67
N VAL A 122 -2.33 -2.97 7.67
CA VAL A 122 -3.02 -4.26 7.60
C VAL A 122 -4.19 -4.24 8.57
N HIS A 123 -5.31 -4.83 8.17
CA HIS A 123 -6.51 -4.88 9.00
C HIS A 123 -7.23 -6.19 8.77
N ASN A 124 -7.66 -6.83 9.85
CA ASN A 124 -8.54 -7.98 9.80
C ASN A 124 -9.84 -7.64 10.53
N GLY A 125 -10.83 -7.24 9.77
CA GLY A 125 -12.13 -6.80 10.28
C GLY A 125 -12.99 -6.24 9.15
N GLN A 126 -14.06 -5.57 9.51
CA GLN A 126 -14.96 -4.89 8.58
C GLN A 126 -15.24 -3.47 9.06
N LEU A 127 -15.45 -2.55 8.11
CA LEU A 127 -15.86 -1.18 8.36
C LEU A 127 -17.36 -1.05 8.02
N THR A 128 -18.19 -0.84 9.04
CA THR A 128 -19.66 -0.76 8.85
C THR A 128 -20.06 0.52 8.11
N ASN A 129 -19.28 1.59 8.22
CA ASN A 129 -19.54 2.87 7.59
C ASN A 129 -18.65 3.16 6.35
N TYR A 130 -18.12 2.11 5.71
CA TYR A 130 -17.18 2.18 4.60
C TYR A 130 -17.64 3.14 3.49
N TRP A 131 -18.80 2.92 2.90
CA TRP A 131 -19.28 3.71 1.76
C TRP A 131 -19.49 5.20 2.06
N ASN A 132 -19.92 5.51 3.28
CA ASN A 132 -20.10 6.90 3.70
C ASN A 132 -18.74 7.60 3.84
N ASN A 133 -17.80 6.99 4.54
CA ASN A 133 -16.47 7.55 4.72
C ASN A 133 -15.69 7.60 3.41
N ARG A 134 -15.79 6.58 2.55
CA ARG A 134 -15.17 6.59 1.23
C ARG A 134 -15.61 7.80 0.41
N ARG A 135 -16.92 8.03 0.31
CA ARG A 135 -17.47 9.19 -0.42
C ARG A 135 -16.95 10.53 0.13
N VAL A 136 -16.87 10.65 1.45
CA VAL A 136 -16.33 11.86 2.09
C VAL A 136 -14.87 12.07 1.72
N LEU A 137 -14.05 11.03 1.75
CA LEU A 137 -12.63 11.09 1.43
C LEU A 137 -12.39 11.35 -0.08
N GLU A 138 -13.17 10.72 -0.96
CA GLU A 138 -13.13 10.98 -2.40
C GLU A 138 -13.50 12.44 -2.72
N ASN A 139 -14.50 13.01 -2.06
CA ASN A 139 -14.87 14.43 -2.18
C ASN A 139 -13.76 15.39 -1.70
N LYS A 140 -12.89 14.94 -0.80
CA LYS A 140 -11.68 15.66 -0.38
C LYS A 140 -10.49 15.46 -1.32
N GLY A 141 -10.68 14.74 -2.43
CA GLY A 141 -9.65 14.46 -3.42
C GLY A 141 -8.69 13.33 -3.02
N MET A 142 -9.11 12.46 -2.08
CA MET A 142 -8.34 11.26 -1.76
C MET A 142 -8.63 10.16 -2.79
N ARG A 143 -7.60 9.35 -3.07
CA ARG A 143 -7.66 8.28 -4.05
C ARG A 143 -7.79 6.92 -3.37
N PHE A 144 -8.59 6.05 -3.98
CA PHE A 144 -8.67 4.63 -3.65
C PHE A 144 -8.23 3.79 -4.85
N MET A 145 -7.51 2.70 -4.58
CA MET A 145 -7.06 1.75 -5.60
C MET A 145 -7.94 0.51 -5.68
N SER A 146 -8.65 0.19 -4.60
CA SER A 146 -9.46 -1.01 -4.48
C SER A 146 -10.85 -0.72 -3.91
N GLU A 147 -11.67 -1.74 -3.82
CA GLU A 147 -12.95 -1.70 -3.10
C GLU A 147 -12.85 -2.39 -1.73
N CYS A 148 -11.65 -2.68 -1.25
CA CYS A 148 -11.45 -3.24 0.07
C CYS A 148 -11.67 -2.17 1.13
N ASP A 149 -12.53 -2.46 2.09
CA ASP A 149 -12.85 -1.54 3.19
C ASP A 149 -11.62 -1.18 4.03
N SER A 150 -10.70 -2.09 4.18
CA SER A 150 -9.45 -1.88 4.94
C SER A 150 -8.53 -0.82 4.33
N GLU A 151 -8.61 -0.56 3.01
CA GLU A 151 -7.88 0.52 2.36
C GLU A 151 -8.32 1.89 2.91
N LEU A 152 -9.58 2.01 3.30
CA LEU A 152 -10.10 3.24 3.86
C LEU A 152 -9.32 3.70 5.09
N ILE A 153 -8.79 2.79 5.91
CA ILE A 153 -7.97 3.15 7.06
C ILE A 153 -6.70 3.86 6.61
N ALA A 154 -6.00 3.31 5.61
CA ALA A 154 -4.78 3.92 5.08
C ALA A 154 -5.05 5.30 4.46
N VAL A 155 -6.15 5.42 3.70
CA VAL A 155 -6.57 6.68 3.08
C VAL A 155 -7.01 7.72 4.11
N TYR A 156 -7.70 7.29 5.17
CA TYR A 156 -8.10 8.16 6.28
C TYR A 156 -6.87 8.74 7.01
N LEU A 157 -5.91 7.88 7.35
CA LEU A 157 -4.66 8.32 7.97
C LEU A 157 -3.90 9.28 7.08
N ALA A 158 -3.80 8.98 5.79
CA ALA A 158 -3.15 9.87 4.82
C ALA A 158 -3.86 11.23 4.73
N GLU A 159 -5.20 11.26 4.77
CA GLU A 159 -5.96 12.53 4.79
C GLU A 159 -5.64 13.36 6.04
N LYS A 160 -5.57 12.74 7.20
CA LYS A 160 -5.21 13.42 8.44
C LYS A 160 -3.79 13.98 8.39
N MET A 161 -2.84 13.17 7.91
CA MET A 161 -1.45 13.59 7.77
C MET A 161 -1.30 14.72 6.74
N ARG A 162 -2.06 14.71 5.66
CA ARG A 162 -2.10 15.80 4.67
C ARG A 162 -2.57 17.12 5.29
N ASN A 163 -3.43 17.06 6.30
CA ASN A 163 -3.92 18.20 7.05
C ASN A 163 -3.01 18.61 8.23
N GLY A 164 -1.83 18.00 8.34
CA GLY A 164 -0.81 18.37 9.31
C GLY A 164 -0.80 17.52 10.60
N ALA A 165 -1.67 16.53 10.73
CA ALA A 165 -1.62 15.61 11.87
C ALA A 165 -0.43 14.66 11.78
N THR A 166 0.11 14.27 12.92
CA THR A 166 1.04 13.15 13.00
C THR A 166 0.31 11.82 12.78
N LEU A 167 1.04 10.77 12.45
CA LEU A 167 0.45 9.42 12.32
C LEU A 167 -0.25 9.00 13.62
N GLU A 168 0.35 9.30 14.78
CA GLU A 168 -0.23 8.99 16.10
C GLU A 168 -1.57 9.70 16.34
N GLU A 169 -1.65 10.98 16.01
CA GLU A 169 -2.89 11.75 16.09
C GLU A 169 -3.95 11.21 15.14
N GLY A 170 -3.57 10.93 13.90
CA GLY A 170 -4.47 10.31 12.92
C GLY A 170 -5.00 8.96 13.39
N MET A 171 -4.15 8.14 14.01
CA MET A 171 -4.58 6.85 14.59
C MET A 171 -5.55 7.05 15.75
N LYS A 172 -5.31 8.00 16.66
CA LYS A 172 -6.25 8.31 17.76
C LYS A 172 -7.59 8.78 17.24
N GLU A 173 -7.61 9.62 16.23
CA GLU A 173 -8.84 10.10 15.61
C GLU A 173 -9.58 8.98 14.85
N SER A 174 -8.87 8.02 14.28
CA SER A 174 -9.48 6.89 13.58
C SER A 174 -10.33 6.01 14.49
N LEU A 175 -10.00 5.90 15.78
CA LEU A 175 -10.78 5.14 16.76
C LEU A 175 -12.18 5.71 16.99
N VAL A 176 -12.35 7.00 16.73
CA VAL A 176 -13.66 7.66 16.87
C VAL A 176 -14.33 7.90 15.54
N GLY A 177 -13.55 8.22 14.51
CA GLY A 177 -14.05 8.59 13.18
C GLY A 177 -14.40 7.40 12.28
N LEU A 178 -13.76 6.27 12.50
CA LEU A 178 -14.03 5.03 11.77
C LEU A 178 -14.81 4.10 12.70
N ASP A 179 -15.96 3.66 12.23
CA ASP A 179 -16.75 2.64 12.91
C ASP A 179 -16.12 1.27 12.61
N LEU A 180 -14.99 1.04 13.30
CA LEU A 180 -14.24 -0.19 13.23
C LEU A 180 -15.02 -1.26 14.00
N SER A 181 -15.69 -2.14 13.30
CA SER A 181 -16.15 -3.39 13.89
C SER A 181 -14.94 -4.26 14.19
N LEU A 182 -14.24 -3.93 15.26
CA LEU A 182 -13.14 -4.71 15.78
C LEU A 182 -13.72 -5.91 16.54
N ILE A 183 -14.06 -6.98 15.84
CA ILE A 183 -14.09 -8.30 16.46
C ILE A 183 -12.62 -8.74 16.57
N HIS A 184 -11.84 -8.03 17.35
CA HIS A 184 -10.52 -8.48 17.74
C HIS A 184 -10.36 -8.34 19.24
N ILE A 185 -10.87 -9.32 19.92
CA ILE A 185 -10.33 -9.70 21.22
C ILE A 185 -9.05 -10.46 20.89
N SER A 186 -7.90 -9.79 20.96
CA SER A 186 -6.64 -10.50 21.08
C SER A 186 -6.61 -11.11 22.47
N GLU A 187 -7.20 -12.30 22.63
CA GLU A 187 -6.92 -13.10 23.79
C GLU A 187 -5.45 -13.48 23.76
N PRO A 188 -4.68 -13.13 24.80
CA PRO A 188 -3.33 -13.67 24.93
C PRO A 188 -3.47 -15.18 24.97
N THR A 189 -2.89 -15.86 24.01
CA THR A 189 -2.84 -17.32 23.95
C THR A 189 -2.26 -17.81 25.29
N ARG A 190 -3.10 -18.28 26.20
CA ARG A 190 -2.64 -19.00 27.38
C ARG A 190 -1.92 -20.23 26.88
N ARG A 191 -0.59 -20.25 27.00
CA ARG A 191 0.17 -21.47 26.89
C ARG A 191 -0.40 -22.44 27.92
N ARG A 192 -1.03 -23.51 27.46
CA ARG A 192 -1.28 -24.67 28.30
C ARG A 192 0.09 -25.28 28.62
N THR A 193 0.48 -25.20 29.85
CA THR A 193 1.57 -25.99 30.45
C THR A 193 1.14 -27.43 30.53
#